data_4c89535f795c1bc144bce7144be7b4a1
#
_entry.id   4c89535f795c1bc144bce7144be7b4a1
#
_cell.length_a   1.000
_cell.length_b   1.000
_cell.length_c   1.000
_cell.angle_alpha   90.00
_cell.angle_beta   90.00
_cell.angle_gamma   90.00
#
_symmetry.space_group_name_H-M   'P 1'
#
loop_
_entity.id
_entity.type
_entity.pdbx_description
1 polymer ?
#
loop_
_entity_poly.entity_id
_entity_poly.type
_entity_poly.pdbx_seq_one_letter_code
_entity_poly.pdbx_strand_id
1 'polypeptide(L)'
;SAAIATYQYYSGITYGGTTNPMTGAYLNNLPNSKLKWEQKKDYNVGADIRVAGLTLKFDYYSADTKNMLTDVSIPTSTGFSSIKDNLGLVRNSGIELNANYTIWQGPEGFVNLYGTFVYNKNKIIRLSDSMRAYNEKMQKMAEEANQSAPVLMYQDGMSMNTIWAVPSAGIDPQTGQ
;
A
#
# COMPACT_ATOMS: atom_id res chain seq x y z
N SER A 1 -22.72 4.20 -1.38
CA SER A 1 -21.51 4.94 -1.74
C SER A 1 -21.02 5.71 -0.54
N ALA A 2 -19.73 5.58 -0.23
CA ALA A 2 -19.10 6.33 0.84
C ALA A 2 -18.38 7.55 0.23
N ALA A 3 -18.93 8.74 0.43
CA ALA A 3 -18.21 9.97 0.15
C ALA A 3 -17.51 10.40 1.43
N ILE A 4 -16.18 10.44 1.45
CA ILE A 4 -15.41 10.90 2.59
C ILE A 4 -15.00 12.34 2.31
N ALA A 5 -15.74 13.29 2.90
CA ALA A 5 -15.34 14.68 2.96
C ALA A 5 -15.05 15.02 4.42
N THR A 6 -13.89 15.56 4.71
CA THR A 6 -13.56 16.03 6.03
C THR A 6 -13.38 17.53 5.99
N TYR A 7 -13.99 18.22 6.96
CA TYR A 7 -13.86 19.65 7.14
C TYR A 7 -13.05 19.90 8.42
N GLN A 8 -12.12 20.82 8.33
CA GLN A 8 -11.42 21.33 9.49
C GLN A 8 -12.01 22.68 9.87
N TYR A 9 -12.39 22.79 11.14
CA TYR A 9 -12.95 24.01 11.70
C TYR A 9 -11.84 24.78 12.43
N TYR A 10 -11.87 26.09 12.31
CA TYR A 10 -11.05 26.99 13.09
C TYR A 10 -11.91 28.08 13.72
N SER A 11 -11.61 28.44 14.95
CA SER A 11 -12.29 29.51 15.67
C SER A 11 -11.36 30.72 15.78
N GLY A 12 -11.86 31.85 15.35
CA GLY A 12 -11.13 33.12 15.44
C GLY A 12 -10.27 33.45 14.21
N ILE A 13 -10.61 34.52 13.56
CA ILE A 13 -9.78 35.18 12.53
C ILE A 13 -9.17 36.43 13.14
N THR A 14 -7.85 36.52 13.14
CA THR A 14 -7.15 37.74 13.60
C THR A 14 -6.90 38.64 12.40
N TYR A 15 -7.52 39.79 12.39
CA TYR A 15 -7.29 40.84 11.41
C TYR A 15 -6.96 42.14 12.11
N GLY A 16 -5.85 42.77 11.74
CA GLY A 16 -5.43 44.05 12.34
C GLY A 16 -5.17 43.99 13.85
N GLY A 17 -4.74 42.85 14.39
CA GLY A 17 -4.47 42.66 15.82
C GLY A 17 -5.71 42.39 16.68
N THR A 18 -6.90 42.31 16.09
CA THR A 18 -8.16 41.97 16.78
C THR A 18 -8.63 40.59 16.36
N THR A 19 -8.85 39.73 17.35
CA THR A 19 -9.41 38.39 17.11
C THR A 19 -10.92 38.47 17.09
N ASN A 20 -11.52 38.22 15.91
CA ASN A 20 -12.97 38.13 15.78
C ASN A 20 -13.39 36.66 16.00
N PRO A 21 -14.45 36.39 16.79
CA PRO A 21 -14.94 35.06 17.05
C PRO A 21 -15.77 34.51 15.86
N MET A 22 -15.17 34.48 14.68
CA MET A 22 -15.78 33.86 13.50
C MET A 22 -15.28 32.43 13.38
N THR A 23 -16.22 31.50 13.26
CA THR A 23 -15.90 30.11 12.96
C THR A 23 -15.81 29.94 11.46
N GLY A 24 -14.64 29.53 10.98
CA GLY A 24 -14.43 29.16 9.60
C GLY A 24 -14.27 27.65 9.46
N ALA A 25 -14.56 27.15 8.27
CA ALA A 25 -14.33 25.76 7.91
C ALA A 25 -13.70 25.69 6.52
N TYR A 26 -12.73 24.81 6.35
CA TYR A 26 -12.19 24.51 5.03
C TYR A 26 -12.23 23.01 4.79
N LEU A 27 -12.34 22.63 3.52
CA LEU A 27 -12.34 21.24 3.09
C LEU A 27 -10.92 20.68 3.24
N ASN A 28 -10.78 19.64 4.06
CA ASN A 28 -9.48 18.99 4.28
C ASN A 28 -9.16 17.91 3.25
N ASN A 29 -10.20 17.20 2.76
CA ASN A 29 -10.06 16.18 1.74
C ASN A 29 -11.16 16.33 0.68
N LEU A 30 -10.80 16.04 -0.58
CA LEU A 30 -11.79 15.98 -1.65
C LEU A 30 -12.71 14.77 -1.46
N PRO A 31 -14.04 14.96 -1.54
CA PRO A 31 -14.98 13.85 -1.52
C PRO A 31 -14.93 13.07 -2.82
N ASN A 32 -15.07 11.74 -2.73
CA ASN A 32 -15.25 10.86 -3.88
C ASN A 32 -16.57 10.10 -3.75
N SER A 33 -17.58 10.54 -4.48
CA SER A 33 -18.92 9.93 -4.48
C SER A 33 -18.97 8.52 -5.09
N LYS A 34 -17.94 8.13 -5.84
CA LYS A 34 -17.82 6.80 -6.46
C LYS A 34 -17.12 5.78 -5.55
N LEU A 35 -16.67 6.21 -4.37
CA LEU A 35 -15.96 5.36 -3.43
C LEU A 35 -16.84 4.20 -2.96
N LYS A 36 -16.29 2.99 -3.04
CA LYS A 36 -16.92 1.76 -2.57
C LYS A 36 -16.28 1.30 -1.28
N TRP A 37 -17.06 0.63 -0.43
CA TRP A 37 -16.55 0.01 0.78
C TRP A 37 -15.53 -1.08 0.46
N GLU A 38 -14.47 -1.09 1.23
CA GLU A 38 -13.48 -2.17 1.22
C GLU A 38 -14.09 -3.44 1.83
N GLN A 39 -13.81 -4.59 1.22
CA GLN A 39 -14.22 -5.90 1.70
C GLN A 39 -13.00 -6.81 1.72
N LYS A 40 -12.70 -7.37 2.90
CA LYS A 40 -11.60 -8.30 3.09
C LYS A 40 -12.12 -9.72 3.33
N LYS A 41 -11.52 -10.70 2.65
CA LYS A 41 -11.74 -12.13 2.86
C LYS A 41 -10.41 -12.77 3.20
N ASP A 42 -10.34 -13.35 4.39
CA ASP A 42 -9.13 -13.99 4.90
C ASP A 42 -9.33 -15.51 4.98
N TYR A 43 -8.33 -16.24 4.53
CA TYR A 43 -8.19 -17.69 4.69
C TYR A 43 -6.88 -17.96 5.40
N ASN A 44 -6.94 -18.79 6.44
CA ASN A 44 -5.75 -19.25 7.17
C ASN A 44 -5.87 -20.75 7.38
N VAL A 45 -4.77 -21.47 7.13
CA VAL A 45 -4.65 -22.90 7.41
C VAL A 45 -3.32 -23.12 8.10
N GLY A 46 -3.36 -23.61 9.33
CA GLY A 46 -2.17 -23.90 10.14
C GLY A 46 -2.09 -25.36 10.58
N ALA A 47 -0.88 -25.80 10.86
CA ALA A 47 -0.60 -27.11 11.42
C ALA A 47 0.53 -27.03 12.45
N ASP A 48 0.30 -27.62 13.62
CA ASP A 48 1.28 -27.78 14.69
C ASP A 48 1.67 -29.26 14.81
N ILE A 49 2.95 -29.55 14.65
CA ILE A 49 3.49 -30.91 14.72
C ILE A 49 4.51 -30.95 15.87
N ARG A 50 4.38 -31.97 16.73
CA ARG A 50 5.36 -32.24 17.81
C ARG A 50 5.74 -33.70 17.79
N VAL A 51 7.01 -33.96 17.50
CA VAL A 51 7.57 -35.33 17.42
C VAL A 51 9.02 -35.33 17.87
N ALA A 52 9.37 -36.19 18.80
CA ALA A 52 10.75 -36.47 19.19
C ALA A 52 11.64 -35.22 19.43
N GLY A 53 11.14 -34.26 20.20
CA GLY A 53 11.85 -33.02 20.49
C GLY A 53 11.75 -31.95 19.42
N LEU A 54 11.16 -32.24 18.25
CA LEU A 54 10.84 -31.29 17.21
C LEU A 54 9.44 -30.70 17.42
N THR A 55 9.36 -29.40 17.45
CA THR A 55 8.09 -28.63 17.35
C THR A 55 8.14 -27.84 16.05
N LEU A 56 7.19 -28.10 15.15
CA LEU A 56 7.05 -27.41 13.88
C LEU A 56 5.67 -26.77 13.83
N LYS A 57 5.66 -25.47 13.54
CA LYS A 57 4.42 -24.72 13.28
C LYS A 57 4.46 -24.22 11.86
N PHE A 58 3.43 -24.53 11.09
CA PHE A 58 3.27 -24.10 9.73
C PHE A 58 1.95 -23.35 9.60
N ASP A 59 1.97 -22.19 9.00
CA ASP A 59 0.80 -21.37 8.69
C ASP A 59 0.84 -20.92 7.23
N TYR A 60 -0.25 -21.12 6.53
CA TYR A 60 -0.51 -20.54 5.22
C TYR A 60 -1.70 -19.59 5.33
N TYR A 61 -1.54 -18.38 4.81
CA TYR A 61 -2.62 -17.41 4.75
C TYR A 61 -2.80 -16.82 3.35
N SER A 62 -4.03 -16.43 3.05
CA SER A 62 -4.38 -15.69 1.83
C SER A 62 -5.52 -14.73 2.13
N ALA A 63 -5.28 -13.46 1.91
CA ALA A 63 -6.22 -12.38 2.16
C ALA A 63 -6.54 -11.63 0.85
N ASP A 64 -7.79 -11.65 0.43
CA ASP A 64 -8.30 -10.92 -0.72
C ASP A 64 -9.02 -9.65 -0.26
N THR A 65 -8.47 -8.49 -0.61
CA THR A 65 -9.06 -7.19 -0.33
C THR A 65 -9.69 -6.62 -1.60
N LYS A 66 -11.02 -6.62 -1.66
CA LYS A 66 -11.80 -5.99 -2.73
C LYS A 66 -11.99 -4.51 -2.48
N ASN A 67 -11.96 -3.70 -3.57
CA ASN A 67 -12.13 -2.25 -3.51
C ASN A 67 -11.17 -1.60 -2.50
N MET A 68 -9.94 -2.11 -2.44
CA MET A 68 -8.94 -1.58 -1.52
C MET A 68 -8.81 -0.08 -1.67
N LEU A 69 -8.85 0.64 -0.56
CA LEU A 69 -8.74 2.10 -0.53
C LEU A 69 -7.28 2.51 -0.62
N THR A 70 -7.00 3.45 -1.50
CA THR A 70 -5.66 4.03 -1.66
C THR A 70 -5.74 5.53 -1.88
N ASP A 71 -4.65 6.21 -1.58
CA ASP A 71 -4.48 7.61 -1.94
C ASP A 71 -3.92 7.70 -3.36
N VAL A 72 -4.60 8.46 -4.19
CA VAL A 72 -4.21 8.72 -5.58
C VAL A 72 -3.78 10.16 -5.69
N SER A 73 -2.55 10.38 -6.16
CA SER A 73 -2.02 11.74 -6.36
C SER A 73 -2.80 12.47 -7.44
N ILE A 74 -3.12 13.72 -7.18
CA ILE A 74 -3.82 14.58 -8.14
C ILE A 74 -3.03 15.88 -8.35
N PRO A 75 -3.25 16.59 -9.47
CA PRO A 75 -2.56 17.84 -9.71
C PRO A 75 -2.82 18.86 -8.61
N THR A 76 -1.76 19.48 -8.13
CA THR A 76 -1.80 20.49 -7.05
C THR A 76 -2.64 21.72 -7.38
N SER A 77 -2.94 21.94 -8.66
CA SER A 77 -3.88 22.99 -9.11
C SER A 77 -5.30 22.79 -8.57
N THR A 78 -5.64 21.60 -8.07
CA THR A 78 -6.92 21.32 -7.40
C THR A 78 -6.96 21.81 -5.96
N GLY A 79 -5.83 22.27 -5.39
CA GLY A 79 -5.65 22.62 -3.99
C GLY A 79 -5.41 21.43 -3.06
N PHE A 80 -5.32 20.21 -3.59
CA PHE A 80 -5.10 18.98 -2.84
C PHE A 80 -3.98 18.14 -3.46
N SER A 81 -3.29 17.36 -2.65
CA SER A 81 -2.22 16.47 -3.12
C SER A 81 -2.72 15.09 -3.53
N SER A 82 -3.81 14.65 -2.93
CA SER A 82 -4.38 13.32 -3.19
C SER A 82 -5.89 13.26 -2.98
N ILE A 83 -6.49 12.23 -3.53
CA ILE A 83 -7.89 11.84 -3.33
C ILE A 83 -7.95 10.36 -2.98
N LYS A 84 -8.89 9.97 -2.11
CA LYS A 84 -9.17 8.54 -1.86
C LYS A 84 -9.90 7.92 -3.05
N ASP A 85 -9.38 6.79 -3.55
CA ASP A 85 -10.05 6.00 -4.58
C ASP A 85 -9.86 4.49 -4.30
N ASN A 86 -10.61 3.67 -5.03
CA ASN A 86 -10.52 2.23 -4.92
C ASN A 86 -9.47 1.71 -5.91
N LEU A 87 -8.41 1.09 -5.39
CA LEU A 87 -7.37 0.48 -6.22
C LEU A 87 -7.88 -0.71 -7.03
N GLY A 88 -8.73 -1.53 -6.43
CA GLY A 88 -9.24 -2.75 -7.03
C GLY A 88 -9.18 -3.96 -6.10
N LEU A 89 -8.82 -5.13 -6.63
CA LEU A 89 -8.65 -6.37 -5.89
C LEU A 89 -7.16 -6.63 -5.67
N VAL A 90 -6.76 -6.68 -4.41
CA VAL A 90 -5.39 -6.98 -3.98
C VAL A 90 -5.39 -8.27 -3.17
N ARG A 91 -4.42 -9.13 -3.42
CA ARG A 91 -4.17 -10.35 -2.65
C ARG A 91 -2.86 -10.25 -1.89
N ASN A 92 -2.93 -10.55 -0.60
CA ASN A 92 -1.78 -10.83 0.24
C ASN A 92 -1.80 -12.31 0.61
N SER A 93 -0.74 -13.03 0.31
CA SER A 93 -0.63 -14.44 0.67
C SER A 93 0.78 -14.73 1.17
N GLY A 94 0.89 -15.71 2.07
CA GLY A 94 2.18 -16.04 2.62
C GLY A 94 2.21 -17.37 3.32
N ILE A 95 3.43 -17.74 3.69
CA ILE A 95 3.76 -18.94 4.44
C ILE A 95 4.62 -18.53 5.62
N GLU A 96 4.29 -19.03 6.79
CA GLU A 96 5.08 -18.90 8.00
C GLU A 96 5.45 -20.27 8.50
N LEU A 97 6.73 -20.46 8.82
CA LEU A 97 7.26 -21.70 9.35
C LEU A 97 8.11 -21.39 10.57
N ASN A 98 7.76 -21.97 11.70
CA ASN A 98 8.55 -21.92 12.92
C ASN A 98 8.98 -23.35 13.30
N ALA A 99 10.26 -23.57 13.44
CA ALA A 99 10.83 -24.84 13.87
C ALA A 99 11.64 -24.67 15.14
N ASN A 100 11.41 -25.54 16.09
CA ASN A 100 12.20 -25.65 17.32
C ASN A 100 12.54 -27.12 17.53
N TYR A 101 13.83 -27.40 17.67
CA TYR A 101 14.35 -28.74 17.91
C TYR A 101 15.23 -28.79 19.15
N THR A 102 14.84 -29.61 20.11
CA THR A 102 15.67 -29.91 21.29
C THR A 102 16.68 -30.97 20.91
N ILE A 103 17.94 -30.52 20.71
CA ILE A 103 19.07 -31.42 20.35
C ILE A 103 19.47 -32.30 21.52
N TRP A 104 19.51 -31.68 22.69
CA TRP A 104 19.93 -32.35 23.93
C TRP A 104 19.24 -31.72 25.13
N GLN A 105 18.85 -32.59 26.08
CA GLN A 105 18.32 -32.18 27.38
C GLN A 105 18.82 -33.13 28.48
N GLY A 106 19.47 -32.61 29.50
CA GLY A 106 20.01 -33.35 30.60
C GLY A 106 19.92 -32.62 31.92
N PRO A 107 20.39 -33.21 33.03
CA PRO A 107 20.32 -32.60 34.37
C PRO A 107 21.09 -31.27 34.49
N GLU A 108 22.11 -31.10 33.69
CA GLU A 108 23.00 -29.93 33.72
C GLU A 108 22.63 -28.83 32.69
N GLY A 109 21.67 -29.09 31.80
CA GLY A 109 21.24 -28.08 30.80
C GLY A 109 20.49 -28.65 29.61
N PHE A 110 20.29 -27.81 28.59
CA PHE A 110 19.65 -28.18 27.34
C PHE A 110 20.27 -27.42 26.17
N VAL A 111 20.13 -28.00 24.97
CA VAL A 111 20.53 -27.36 23.71
C VAL A 111 19.32 -27.37 22.75
N ASN A 112 18.83 -26.18 22.38
CA ASN A 112 17.76 -26.01 21.45
C ASN A 112 18.23 -25.28 20.20
N LEU A 113 17.79 -25.76 19.03
CA LEU A 113 17.92 -25.09 17.76
C LEU A 113 16.52 -24.56 17.35
N TYR A 114 16.44 -23.29 16.99
CA TYR A 114 15.19 -22.72 16.49
C TYR A 114 15.43 -21.94 15.20
N GLY A 115 14.42 -21.91 14.35
CA GLY A 115 14.42 -21.14 13.11
C GLY A 115 13.02 -20.68 12.75
N THR A 116 12.95 -19.53 12.13
CA THR A 116 11.70 -18.96 11.59
C THR A 116 11.90 -18.60 10.14
N PHE A 117 10.95 -19.01 9.30
CA PHE A 117 10.89 -18.64 7.90
C PHE A 117 9.55 -17.96 7.61
N VAL A 118 9.59 -16.79 6.98
CA VAL A 118 8.40 -16.03 6.57
C VAL A 118 8.54 -15.66 5.10
N TYR A 119 7.54 -16.00 4.32
CA TYR A 119 7.42 -15.57 2.94
C TYR A 119 6.07 -14.88 2.73
N ASN A 120 6.09 -13.64 2.28
CA ASN A 120 4.88 -12.86 1.98
C ASN A 120 4.92 -12.37 0.54
N LYS A 121 3.78 -12.47 -0.16
CA LYS A 121 3.58 -11.99 -1.51
C LYS A 121 2.34 -11.11 -1.58
N ASN A 122 2.56 -9.85 -1.93
CA ASN A 122 1.51 -8.90 -2.27
C ASN A 122 1.32 -8.86 -3.79
N LYS A 123 0.08 -8.90 -4.27
CA LYS A 123 -0.23 -8.87 -5.70
C LYS A 123 -1.55 -8.15 -5.96
N ILE A 124 -1.53 -7.22 -6.90
CA ILE A 124 -2.72 -6.62 -7.49
C ILE A 124 -3.30 -7.64 -8.46
N ILE A 125 -4.47 -8.19 -8.16
CA ILE A 125 -5.15 -9.19 -9.00
C ILE A 125 -5.88 -8.50 -10.15
N ARG A 126 -6.54 -7.40 -9.84
CA ARG A 126 -7.26 -6.59 -10.84
C ARG A 126 -7.43 -5.16 -10.36
N LEU A 127 -7.01 -4.21 -11.17
CA LEU A 127 -7.27 -2.79 -10.96
C LEU A 127 -8.74 -2.45 -11.18
N SER A 128 -9.20 -1.39 -10.51
CA SER A 128 -10.48 -0.75 -10.81
C SER A 128 -10.39 0.02 -12.14
N ASP A 129 -11.54 0.28 -12.74
CA ASP A 129 -11.60 1.05 -14.00
C ASP A 129 -11.14 2.50 -13.80
N SER A 130 -11.42 3.09 -12.63
CA SER A 130 -10.93 4.43 -12.26
C SER A 130 -9.41 4.46 -12.19
N MET A 131 -8.77 3.44 -11.63
CA MET A 131 -7.32 3.36 -11.52
C MET A 131 -6.65 3.12 -12.87
N ARG A 132 -7.27 2.37 -13.77
CA ARG A 132 -6.79 2.22 -15.15
C ARG A 132 -6.82 3.54 -15.90
N ALA A 133 -7.93 4.28 -15.81
CA ALA A 133 -8.05 5.61 -16.41
C ALA A 133 -7.05 6.61 -15.82
N TYR A 134 -6.76 6.50 -14.50
CA TYR A 134 -5.71 7.28 -13.85
C TYR A 134 -4.32 6.98 -14.45
N ASN A 135 -3.94 5.71 -14.58
CA ASN A 135 -2.68 5.31 -15.18
C ASN A 135 -2.51 5.85 -16.60
N GLU A 136 -3.55 5.72 -17.44
CA GLU A 136 -3.54 6.24 -18.83
C GLU A 136 -3.34 7.75 -18.85
N LYS A 137 -4.02 8.47 -17.96
CA LYS A 137 -3.89 9.93 -17.86
C LYS A 137 -2.48 10.32 -17.41
N MET A 138 -1.93 9.66 -16.41
CA MET A 138 -0.59 9.96 -15.89
C MET A 138 0.49 9.65 -16.93
N GLN A 139 0.34 8.57 -17.68
CA GLN A 139 1.26 8.22 -18.76
C GLN A 139 1.25 9.28 -19.88
N LYS A 140 0.07 9.72 -20.34
CA LYS A 140 -0.04 10.78 -21.34
C LYS A 140 0.59 12.09 -20.85
N MET A 141 0.33 12.47 -19.60
CA MET A 141 0.93 13.68 -19.02
C MET A 141 2.47 13.59 -18.94
N ALA A 142 3.01 12.42 -18.64
CA ALA A 142 4.47 12.21 -18.61
C ALA A 142 5.08 12.28 -20.01
N GLU A 143 4.42 11.72 -21.03
CA GLU A 143 4.83 11.79 -22.43
C GLU A 143 4.79 13.23 -22.96
N GLU A 144 3.70 13.96 -22.72
CA GLU A 144 3.53 15.36 -23.15
C GLU A 144 4.52 16.32 -22.48
N ALA A 145 4.80 16.10 -21.20
CA ALA A 145 5.71 16.96 -20.43
C ALA A 145 7.20 16.63 -20.64
N ASN A 146 7.51 15.60 -21.43
CA ASN A 146 8.88 15.10 -21.65
C ASN A 146 9.62 14.83 -20.32
N GLN A 147 8.87 14.34 -19.31
CA GLN A 147 9.39 14.14 -17.95
C GLN A 147 10.26 12.89 -17.90
N SER A 148 11.48 13.05 -17.41
CA SER A 148 12.39 11.94 -17.08
C SER A 148 12.13 11.32 -15.70
N ALA A 149 11.21 11.88 -14.91
CA ALA A 149 10.85 11.35 -13.60
C ALA A 149 9.89 10.15 -13.72
N PRO A 150 10.09 9.08 -12.93
CA PRO A 150 9.19 7.95 -12.94
C PRO A 150 7.81 8.35 -12.39
N VAL A 151 6.77 7.89 -13.05
CA VAL A 151 5.38 8.08 -12.61
C VAL A 151 4.94 6.88 -11.80
N LEU A 152 4.31 7.12 -10.65
CA LEU A 152 3.73 6.05 -9.86
C LEU A 152 2.52 5.47 -10.61
N MET A 153 2.63 4.20 -10.98
CA MET A 153 1.59 3.45 -11.66
C MET A 153 1.32 2.13 -10.94
N TYR A 154 0.09 1.67 -11.06
CA TYR A 154 -0.30 0.35 -10.57
C TYR A 154 -0.63 -0.53 -11.76
N GLN A 155 -0.20 -1.80 -11.74
CA GLN A 155 -0.47 -2.75 -12.82
C GLN A 155 -1.01 -4.08 -12.29
N ASP A 156 -1.90 -4.69 -13.06
CA ASP A 156 -2.39 -6.03 -12.78
C ASP A 156 -1.20 -7.02 -12.73
N GLY A 157 -1.17 -7.83 -11.71
CA GLY A 157 -0.09 -8.81 -11.52
C GLY A 157 1.14 -8.33 -10.75
N MET A 158 1.31 -7.02 -10.58
CA MET A 158 2.41 -6.42 -9.83
C MET A 158 2.09 -6.28 -8.34
N SER A 159 3.13 -6.06 -7.53
CA SER A 159 2.97 -5.67 -6.13
C SER A 159 2.55 -4.20 -6.02
N MET A 160 1.80 -3.84 -4.98
CA MET A 160 1.55 -2.43 -4.65
C MET A 160 2.82 -1.66 -4.32
N ASN A 161 3.85 -2.37 -3.86
CA ASN A 161 5.15 -1.81 -3.50
C ASN A 161 6.16 -1.86 -4.65
N THR A 162 5.69 -2.02 -5.90
CA THR A 162 6.58 -2.02 -7.07
C THR A 162 7.22 -0.65 -7.23
N ILE A 163 8.54 -0.63 -7.31
CA ILE A 163 9.32 0.58 -7.55
C ILE A 163 9.46 0.75 -9.06
N TRP A 164 9.03 1.90 -9.54
CA TRP A 164 9.20 2.30 -10.93
C TRP A 164 10.44 3.18 -11.07
N ALA A 165 11.26 2.89 -12.03
CA ALA A 165 12.45 3.68 -12.32
C ALA A 165 12.61 3.87 -13.83
N VAL A 166 13.16 4.99 -14.22
CA VAL A 166 13.59 5.23 -15.60
C VAL A 166 14.96 4.58 -15.77
N PRO A 167 15.13 3.60 -16.69
CA PRO A 167 16.43 3.02 -16.93
C PRO A 167 17.37 4.07 -17.52
N SER A 168 18.60 4.16 -16.98
CA SER A 168 19.63 4.99 -17.58
C SER A 168 20.11 4.35 -18.88
N ALA A 169 20.09 5.09 -19.97
CA ALA A 169 20.68 4.68 -21.24
C ALA A 169 22.22 4.88 -21.29
N GLY A 170 22.80 5.35 -20.18
CA GLY A 170 24.21 5.73 -20.12
C GLY A 170 24.42 7.18 -20.57
N ILE A 171 25.69 7.54 -20.73
CA ILE A 171 26.09 8.84 -21.25
C ILE A 171 26.41 8.65 -22.72
N ASP A 172 25.78 9.43 -23.59
CA ASP A 172 26.14 9.44 -25.01
C ASP A 172 27.60 9.95 -25.18
N PRO A 173 28.52 9.13 -25.71
CA PRO A 173 29.91 9.52 -25.82
C PRO A 173 30.14 10.68 -26.80
N GLN A 174 29.17 11.02 -27.66
CA GLN A 174 29.28 12.11 -28.62
C GLN A 174 28.76 13.44 -28.07
N THR A 175 27.70 13.41 -27.26
CA THR A 175 27.05 14.63 -26.76
C THR A 175 27.33 14.88 -25.28
N GLY A 176 27.74 13.88 -24.51
CA GLY A 176 28.01 13.96 -23.09
C GLY A 176 26.70 14.05 -22.23
N GLN A 177 25.54 13.76 -22.81
CA GLN A 177 24.24 13.78 -22.17
C GLN A 177 23.71 12.39 -21.91
#